data_c6033a0e9fcebc5cab2da9021ce6d917
#
_entry.id   c6033a0e9fcebc5cab2da9021ce6d917
#
_cell.length_a   1.000
_cell.length_b   1.000
_cell.length_c   1.000
_cell.angle_alpha   90.00
_cell.angle_beta   90.00
_cell.angle_gamma   90.00
#
_symmetry.space_group_name_H-M   'P 1'
#
loop_
_entity.id
_entity.type
_entity.pdbx_description
1 polymer ?
#
loop_
_entity_poly.entity_id
_entity_poly.type
_entity_poly.pdbx_seq_one_letter_code
_entity_poly.pdbx_strand_id
1 'polypeptide(L)'
;MYTILIIDDEPIVKIALRSILPWEEHGFFICGTASNGLEAVPLIEKHHPDIIITDLKMPEMDGLELIRFLKEKEYPGEILVLSNYEDFDSVRSALLLGAADYLLKIKIQPDTLLACLNKTTKKMQNTADRKDSILKTGITE
;
A
#
# COMPACT_ATOMS: atom_id res chain seq x y z
N MET A 1 10.25 -1.79 -12.07
CA MET A 1 8.80 -1.54 -11.98
C MET A 1 8.31 -1.92 -10.58
N TYR A 2 7.55 -1.06 -9.94
CA TYR A 2 7.00 -1.34 -8.61
C TYR A 2 5.77 -2.22 -8.70
N THR A 3 5.66 -3.22 -7.84
CA THR A 3 4.51 -4.13 -7.81
C THR A 3 3.51 -3.68 -6.75
N ILE A 4 2.23 -3.85 -7.07
CA ILE A 4 1.12 -3.38 -6.23
C ILE A 4 0.13 -4.51 -6.00
N LEU A 5 -0.29 -4.69 -4.75
CA LEU A 5 -1.38 -5.57 -4.37
C LEU A 5 -2.56 -4.71 -3.92
N ILE A 6 -3.75 -4.98 -4.44
CA ILE A 6 -4.97 -4.24 -4.09
C ILE A 6 -5.86 -5.15 -3.24
N ILE A 7 -6.29 -4.64 -2.09
CA ILE A 7 -7.11 -5.39 -1.13
C ILE A 7 -8.36 -4.58 -0.79
N ASP A 8 -9.52 -5.11 -1.15
CA ASP A 8 -10.81 -4.50 -0.84
C ASP A 8 -11.89 -5.59 -0.95
N ASP A 9 -12.83 -5.62 0.00
CA ASP A 9 -13.90 -6.61 -0.05
C ASP A 9 -14.99 -6.28 -1.07
N GLU A 10 -15.00 -5.06 -1.60
CA GLU A 10 -15.93 -4.65 -2.63
C GLU A 10 -15.36 -4.94 -4.03
N PRO A 11 -15.95 -5.89 -4.79
CA PRO A 11 -15.42 -6.21 -6.12
C PRO A 11 -15.36 -5.01 -7.07
N ILE A 12 -16.35 -4.10 -6.96
CA ILE A 12 -16.40 -2.92 -7.85
C ILE A 12 -15.21 -1.99 -7.63
N VAL A 13 -14.74 -1.87 -6.39
CA VAL A 13 -13.57 -1.04 -6.09
C VAL A 13 -12.31 -1.63 -6.72
N LYS A 14 -12.12 -2.95 -6.62
CA LYS A 14 -10.98 -3.62 -7.24
C LYS A 14 -10.97 -3.46 -8.75
N ILE A 15 -12.14 -3.61 -9.38
CA ILE A 15 -12.28 -3.43 -10.83
C ILE A 15 -11.99 -1.98 -11.22
N ALA A 16 -12.54 -1.02 -10.48
CA ALA A 16 -12.35 0.40 -10.75
C ALA A 16 -10.88 0.79 -10.64
N LEU A 17 -10.19 0.32 -9.61
CA LEU A 17 -8.77 0.64 -9.42
C LEU A 17 -7.90 0.05 -10.53
N ARG A 18 -8.19 -1.17 -10.98
CA ARG A 18 -7.45 -1.75 -12.09
C ARG A 18 -7.59 -0.94 -13.37
N SER A 19 -8.75 -0.29 -13.56
CA SER A 19 -9.09 0.41 -14.79
C SER A 19 -8.76 1.90 -14.77
N ILE A 20 -8.45 2.47 -13.60
CA ILE A 20 -8.33 3.91 -13.44
C ILE A 20 -7.06 4.50 -14.07
N LEU A 21 -6.00 3.70 -14.16
CA LEU A 21 -4.70 4.10 -14.71
C LEU A 21 -4.19 3.07 -15.68
N PRO A 22 -3.42 3.49 -16.70
CA PRO A 22 -2.55 2.56 -17.43
C PRO A 22 -1.31 2.29 -16.58
N TRP A 23 -1.47 1.44 -15.57
CA TRP A 23 -0.47 1.21 -14.52
C TRP A 23 0.95 0.98 -15.05
N GLU A 24 1.08 0.11 -16.03
CA GLU A 24 2.41 -0.25 -16.55
C GLU A 24 3.11 0.93 -17.23
N GLU A 25 2.36 1.83 -17.86
CA GLU A 25 2.92 3.04 -18.45
C GLU A 25 3.51 3.98 -17.40
N HIS A 26 3.05 3.89 -16.17
CA HIS A 26 3.54 4.70 -15.07
C HIS A 26 4.55 3.97 -14.18
N GLY A 27 4.99 2.79 -14.58
CA GLY A 27 6.01 2.05 -13.84
C GLY A 27 5.47 1.15 -12.73
N PHE A 28 4.18 0.81 -12.78
CA PHE A 28 3.52 -0.04 -11.77
C PHE A 28 2.92 -1.29 -12.39
N PHE A 29 2.99 -2.38 -11.64
CA PHE A 29 2.39 -3.64 -12.04
C PHE A 29 1.50 -4.17 -10.92
N ILE A 30 0.24 -4.41 -11.20
CA ILE A 30 -0.68 -4.99 -10.23
C ILE A 30 -0.46 -6.50 -10.23
N CYS A 31 0.16 -7.00 -9.17
CA CYS A 31 0.50 -8.43 -9.05
C CYS A 31 -0.67 -9.28 -8.57
N GLY A 32 -1.73 -8.67 -8.07
CA GLY A 32 -2.90 -9.42 -7.62
C GLY A 32 -3.91 -8.54 -6.90
N THR A 33 -5.04 -9.14 -6.55
CA THR A 33 -6.07 -8.52 -5.72
C THR A 33 -6.55 -9.53 -4.67
N ALA A 34 -7.01 -9.03 -3.53
CA ALA A 34 -7.57 -9.83 -2.47
C ALA A 34 -8.81 -9.15 -1.89
N SER A 35 -9.66 -9.92 -1.20
CA SER A 35 -10.89 -9.40 -0.64
C SER A 35 -10.80 -9.11 0.86
N ASN A 36 -9.75 -9.55 1.52
CA ASN A 36 -9.52 -9.29 2.94
C ASN A 36 -8.06 -9.61 3.29
N GLY A 37 -7.69 -9.38 4.55
CA GLY A 37 -6.32 -9.61 5.00
C GLY A 37 -5.89 -11.08 4.95
N LEU A 38 -6.82 -12.02 5.25
CA LEU A 38 -6.49 -13.44 5.21
C LEU A 38 -6.13 -13.90 3.81
N GLU A 39 -6.86 -13.44 2.79
CA GLU A 39 -6.54 -13.74 1.40
C GLU A 39 -5.26 -13.05 0.94
N ALA A 40 -4.99 -11.87 1.49
CA ALA A 40 -3.83 -11.08 1.11
C ALA A 40 -2.52 -11.69 1.58
N VAL A 41 -2.48 -12.26 2.78
CA VAL A 41 -1.22 -12.77 3.36
C VAL A 41 -0.48 -13.74 2.44
N PRO A 42 -1.11 -14.81 1.90
CA PRO A 42 -0.39 -15.70 0.99
C PRO A 42 0.06 -15.01 -0.31
N LEU A 43 -0.69 -14.02 -0.78
CA LEU A 43 -0.28 -13.26 -1.97
C LEU A 43 0.92 -12.36 -1.68
N ILE A 44 0.95 -11.77 -0.49
CA ILE A 44 2.08 -10.96 -0.05
C ILE A 44 3.34 -11.82 0.07
N GLU A 45 3.21 -13.01 0.65
CA GLU A 45 4.32 -13.95 0.78
C GLU A 45 4.84 -14.42 -0.57
N LYS A 46 3.96 -14.59 -1.55
CA LYS A 46 4.32 -15.06 -2.89
C LYS A 46 4.94 -13.96 -3.74
N HIS A 47 4.34 -12.78 -3.75
CA HIS A 47 4.69 -11.72 -4.68
C HIS A 47 5.58 -10.61 -4.11
N HIS A 48 5.66 -10.49 -2.80
CA HIS A 48 6.41 -9.42 -2.12
C HIS A 48 6.13 -8.05 -2.72
N PRO A 49 4.83 -7.61 -2.76
CA PRO A 49 4.52 -6.33 -3.38
C PRO A 49 5.25 -5.16 -2.73
N ASP A 50 5.66 -4.22 -3.54
CA ASP A 50 6.33 -3.00 -3.06
C ASP A 50 5.33 -2.07 -2.36
N ILE A 51 4.10 -2.03 -2.87
CA ILE A 51 3.04 -1.18 -2.32
C ILE A 51 1.78 -2.04 -2.16
N ILE A 52 1.17 -1.93 -0.98
CA ILE A 52 -0.10 -2.58 -0.68
C ILE A 52 -1.14 -1.49 -0.52
N ILE A 53 -2.19 -1.53 -1.35
CA ILE A 53 -3.33 -0.62 -1.24
C ILE A 53 -4.45 -1.41 -0.59
N THR A 54 -4.87 -1.04 0.62
CA THR A 54 -5.85 -1.81 1.37
C THR A 54 -6.98 -0.95 1.93
N ASP A 55 -8.21 -1.49 1.84
CA ASP A 55 -9.33 -0.97 2.60
C ASP A 55 -9.10 -1.24 4.09
N LEU A 56 -9.75 -0.47 4.95
CA LEU A 56 -9.69 -0.64 6.39
C LEU A 56 -10.77 -1.58 6.93
N LYS A 57 -11.97 -1.53 6.36
CA LYS A 57 -13.12 -2.29 6.86
C LYS A 57 -13.39 -3.48 5.94
N MET A 58 -12.97 -4.65 6.38
CA MET A 58 -13.15 -5.90 5.65
C MET A 58 -13.48 -7.03 6.62
N PRO A 59 -14.24 -8.04 6.18
CA PRO A 59 -14.50 -9.20 7.02
C PRO A 59 -13.23 -10.04 7.23
N GLU A 60 -13.26 -10.95 8.15
CA GLU A 60 -12.21 -11.89 8.52
C GLU A 60 -11.01 -11.17 9.14
N MET A 61 -10.14 -10.59 8.31
CA MET A 61 -8.99 -9.82 8.76
C MET A 61 -9.06 -8.44 8.10
N ASP A 62 -9.27 -7.39 8.90
CA ASP A 62 -9.41 -6.03 8.37
C ASP A 62 -8.04 -5.37 8.10
N GLY A 63 -8.10 -4.15 7.58
CA GLY A 63 -6.89 -3.44 7.20
C GLY A 63 -5.96 -3.12 8.36
N LEU A 64 -6.50 -2.74 9.50
CA LEU A 64 -5.67 -2.44 10.68
C LEU A 64 -4.96 -3.69 11.18
N GLU A 65 -5.66 -4.81 11.22
CA GLU A 65 -5.07 -6.08 11.61
C GLU A 65 -3.95 -6.49 10.65
N LEU A 66 -4.19 -6.30 9.35
CA LEU A 66 -3.18 -6.59 8.33
C LEU A 66 -1.95 -5.70 8.49
N ILE A 67 -2.14 -4.40 8.70
CA ILE A 67 -1.02 -3.47 8.90
C ILE A 67 -0.21 -3.88 10.13
N ARG A 68 -0.89 -4.18 11.23
CA ARG A 68 -0.23 -4.62 12.46
C ARG A 68 0.58 -5.89 12.24
N PHE A 69 0.00 -6.87 11.55
CA PHE A 69 0.67 -8.12 11.20
C PHE A 69 1.94 -7.88 10.39
N LEU A 70 1.85 -7.03 9.37
CA LEU A 70 2.98 -6.73 8.50
C LEU A 70 4.08 -5.96 9.23
N LYS A 71 3.71 -5.03 10.10
CA LYS A 71 4.70 -4.26 10.87
C LYS A 71 5.42 -5.12 11.89
N GLU A 72 4.72 -6.05 12.52
CA GLU A 72 5.35 -7.01 13.45
C GLU A 72 6.38 -7.88 12.74
N LYS A 73 6.16 -8.18 11.46
CA LYS A 73 7.09 -8.96 10.64
C LYS A 73 8.13 -8.09 9.93
N GLU A 74 8.13 -6.80 10.20
CA GLU A 74 9.06 -5.84 9.58
C GLU A 74 9.00 -5.89 8.06
N TYR A 75 7.79 -6.01 7.51
CA TYR A 75 7.59 -6.06 6.07
C TYR A 75 8.10 -4.76 5.41
N PRO A 76 8.97 -4.84 4.40
CA PRO A 76 9.61 -3.64 3.83
C PRO A 76 8.75 -2.82 2.89
N GLY A 77 7.64 -3.36 2.39
CA GLY A 77 6.75 -2.65 1.48
C GLY A 77 5.98 -1.54 2.17
N GLU A 78 5.51 -0.59 1.38
CA GLU A 78 4.70 0.52 1.88
C GLU A 78 3.21 0.20 1.79
N ILE A 79 2.42 0.78 2.69
CA ILE A 79 0.98 0.53 2.75
C ILE A 79 0.24 1.84 2.55
N LEU A 80 -0.68 1.84 1.58
CA LEU A 80 -1.61 2.94 1.33
C LEU A 80 -3.01 2.47 1.71
N VAL A 81 -3.73 3.31 2.42
CA VAL A 81 -5.04 2.96 2.96
C VAL A 81 -6.16 3.60 2.14
N LEU A 82 -7.18 2.81 1.82
CA LEU A 82 -8.42 3.30 1.24
C LEU A 82 -9.43 3.51 2.36
N SER A 83 -10.13 4.63 2.36
CA SER A 83 -11.06 4.95 3.45
C SER A 83 -12.29 5.70 2.97
N ASN A 84 -13.34 5.66 3.78
CA ASN A 84 -14.51 6.49 3.64
C ASN A 84 -14.39 7.66 4.63
N TYR A 85 -15.21 8.68 4.50
CA TYR A 85 -15.16 9.86 5.39
C TYR A 85 -15.33 9.52 6.87
N GLU A 86 -16.19 8.55 7.17
CA GLU A 86 -16.47 8.15 8.54
C GLU A 86 -15.36 7.34 9.20
N ASP A 87 -14.33 6.97 8.45
CA ASP A 87 -13.23 6.13 8.96
C ASP A 87 -12.09 6.92 9.60
N PHE A 88 -12.35 8.15 10.03
CA PHE A 88 -11.32 9.06 10.54
C PHE A 88 -10.41 8.43 11.61
N ASP A 89 -11.00 7.80 12.63
CA ASP A 89 -10.23 7.20 13.72
C ASP A 89 -9.40 6.01 13.23
N SER A 90 -9.96 5.22 12.32
CA SER A 90 -9.24 4.07 11.74
C SER A 90 -8.08 4.50 10.85
N VAL A 91 -8.26 5.59 10.08
CA VAL A 91 -7.19 6.16 9.26
C VAL A 91 -6.05 6.64 10.16
N ARG A 92 -6.39 7.35 11.24
CA ARG A 92 -5.40 7.82 12.19
C ARG A 92 -4.61 6.66 12.78
N SER A 93 -5.32 5.59 13.19
CA SER A 93 -4.67 4.39 13.73
C SER A 93 -3.73 3.75 12.70
N ALA A 94 -4.16 3.67 11.44
CA ALA A 94 -3.35 3.12 10.37
C ALA A 94 -2.05 3.91 10.17
N LEU A 95 -2.14 5.24 10.16
CA LEU A 95 -0.98 6.10 10.01
C LEU A 95 -0.03 5.97 11.20
N LEU A 96 -0.57 5.89 12.41
CA LEU A 96 0.24 5.68 13.62
C LEU A 96 0.94 4.32 13.60
N LEU A 97 0.33 3.31 12.99
CA LEU A 97 0.93 1.99 12.84
C LEU A 97 2.00 1.96 11.74
N GLY A 98 2.06 2.99 10.90
CA GLY A 98 3.10 3.10 9.90
C GLY A 98 2.64 3.05 8.45
N ALA A 99 1.33 3.17 8.18
CA ALA A 99 0.87 3.33 6.80
C ALA A 99 1.46 4.62 6.22
N ALA A 100 1.83 4.59 4.95
CA ALA A 100 2.49 5.72 4.30
C ALA A 100 1.54 6.88 4.03
N ASP A 101 0.30 6.59 3.66
CA ASP A 101 -0.67 7.61 3.29
C ASP A 101 -2.06 6.97 3.21
N TYR A 102 -3.06 7.78 2.92
CA TYR A 102 -4.43 7.31 2.72
C TYR A 102 -5.08 8.02 1.53
N LEU A 103 -6.11 7.39 0.99
CA LEU A 103 -6.92 7.91 -0.11
C LEU A 103 -8.39 7.75 0.25
N LEU A 104 -9.17 8.81 0.08
CA LEU A 104 -10.62 8.74 0.25
C LEU A 104 -11.23 8.12 -0.99
N LYS A 105 -11.97 7.03 -0.83
CA LYS A 105 -12.55 6.29 -1.97
C LYS A 105 -13.35 7.16 -2.92
N ILE A 106 -14.15 8.10 -2.39
CA ILE A 106 -14.99 8.96 -3.23
C ILE A 106 -14.22 10.06 -3.96
N LYS A 107 -12.96 10.28 -3.58
CA LYS A 107 -12.11 11.30 -4.21
C LYS A 107 -11.00 10.72 -5.07
N ILE A 108 -11.02 9.42 -5.32
CA ILE A 108 -9.99 8.80 -6.15
C ILE A 108 -10.21 9.19 -7.60
N GLN A 109 -9.22 9.88 -8.15
CA GLN A 109 -9.11 10.26 -9.54
C GLN A 109 -7.76 9.79 -10.05
N PRO A 110 -7.57 9.63 -11.37
CA PRO A 110 -6.24 9.24 -11.87
C PRO A 110 -5.12 10.12 -11.33
N ASP A 111 -5.32 11.43 -11.29
CA ASP A 111 -4.31 12.37 -10.83
C ASP A 111 -3.97 12.22 -9.35
N THR A 112 -4.99 12.09 -8.49
CA THR A 112 -4.77 11.98 -7.05
C THR A 112 -4.13 10.65 -6.69
N LEU A 113 -4.55 9.57 -7.34
CA LEU A 113 -3.96 8.26 -7.13
C LEU A 113 -2.50 8.24 -7.58
N LEU A 114 -2.22 8.74 -8.77
CA LEU A 114 -0.87 8.77 -9.31
C LEU A 114 0.06 9.65 -8.47
N ALA A 115 -0.43 10.81 -8.01
CA ALA A 115 0.35 11.67 -7.12
C ALA A 115 0.74 10.96 -5.83
N CYS A 116 -0.20 10.22 -5.23
CA CYS A 116 0.04 9.45 -4.01
C CYS A 116 1.07 8.33 -4.25
N LEU A 117 0.93 7.62 -5.35
CA LEU A 117 1.86 6.55 -5.73
C LEU A 117 3.27 7.08 -5.97
N ASN A 118 3.40 8.19 -6.69
CA ASN A 118 4.69 8.80 -6.97
C ASN A 118 5.36 9.32 -5.71
N LYS A 119 4.60 9.91 -4.80
CA LYS A 119 5.10 10.35 -3.51
C LYS A 119 5.63 9.17 -2.69
N THR A 120 4.91 8.06 -2.71
CA THR A 120 5.29 6.84 -2.00
C THR A 120 6.56 6.23 -2.58
N THR A 121 6.66 6.11 -3.90
CA THR A 121 7.85 5.54 -4.54
C THR A 121 9.07 6.43 -4.34
N LYS A 122 8.89 7.75 -4.34
CA LYS A 122 9.97 8.68 -4.08
C LYS A 122 10.51 8.50 -2.66
N LYS A 123 9.63 8.32 -1.69
CA LYS A 123 10.01 8.04 -0.31
C LYS A 123 10.79 6.73 -0.21
N MET A 124 10.34 5.68 -0.91
CA MET A 124 11.03 4.39 -0.93
C MET A 124 12.42 4.50 -1.55
N GLN A 125 12.54 5.23 -2.64
CA GLN A 125 13.82 5.45 -3.33
C GLN A 125 14.78 6.24 -2.44
N ASN A 126 14.32 7.30 -1.79
CA ASN A 126 15.16 8.10 -0.88
C ASN A 126 15.66 7.25 0.28
N THR A 127 14.85 6.37 0.83
CA THR A 127 15.26 5.45 1.90
C THR A 127 16.31 4.47 1.40
N ALA A 128 16.15 3.91 0.22
CA ALA A 128 17.13 3.00 -0.38
C ALA A 128 18.47 3.71 -0.66
N ASP A 129 18.41 4.91 -1.23
CA ASP A 129 19.59 5.72 -1.51
C ASP A 129 20.34 6.07 -0.24
N ARG A 130 19.64 6.41 0.83
CA ARG A 130 20.23 6.72 2.12
C ARG A 130 20.96 5.52 2.71
N LYS A 131 20.35 4.33 2.68
CA LYS A 131 20.96 3.10 3.15
C LYS A 131 22.22 2.76 2.34
N ASP A 132 22.13 2.89 1.03
CA ASP A 132 23.25 2.63 0.13
C ASP A 132 24.42 3.59 0.39
N SER A 133 24.11 4.87 0.59
CA SER A 133 25.11 5.89 0.92
C SER A 133 25.83 5.57 2.24
N ILE A 134 25.08 5.15 3.26
CA ILE A 134 25.68 4.76 4.56
C ILE A 134 26.61 3.57 4.38
N LEU A 135 26.23 2.56 3.61
CA LEU A 135 27.06 1.39 3.35
C LEU A 135 28.33 1.74 2.60
N LYS A 136 28.24 2.65 1.62
CA LYS A 136 29.41 3.09 0.81
C LYS A 136 30.41 3.87 1.63
N THR A 137 29.97 4.65 2.61
CA THR A 137 30.87 5.46 3.43
C THR A 137 31.46 4.69 4.59
N GLY A 138 31.01 3.47 4.84
CA GLY A 138 31.49 2.66 5.94
C GLY A 138 31.00 3.10 7.31
N ILE A 139 30.02 3.97 7.37
CA ILE A 139 29.39 4.40 8.62
C ILE A 139 28.36 3.34 9.01
N THR A 140 28.63 2.63 10.08
CA THR A 140 27.83 1.47 10.48
C THR A 140 27.19 1.62 11.87
N GLU A 141 26.95 2.78 12.29
CA GLU A 141 26.33 3.01 13.61
C GLU A 141 24.83 2.94 13.60
#